data_28ad35488f704686c99d6ac58f07637e
#
_entry.id   28ad35488f704686c99d6ac58f07637e
#
_cell.length_a   1.000
_cell.length_b   1.000
_cell.length_c   1.000
_cell.angle_alpha   90.00
_cell.angle_beta   90.00
_cell.angle_gamma   90.00
#
_symmetry.space_group_name_H-M   'P 1'
#
loop_
_entity.id
_entity.type
_entity.pdbx_description
1 polymer ?
#
loop_
_entity_poly.entity_id
_entity_poly.type
_entity_poly.pdbx_seq_one_letter_code
_entity_poly.pdbx_strand_id
1 'polypeptide(L)'
;MSAEWDECDVLVVGSGGGALTGAYTAAREGLSVVVVEASGVVGGTTAYSGGGLWFPCNAALRRAGDQDALEDAKAYFHAVVGDGVPRELQDAFLDNGAALIDYLEADEDFEFVAFPWPDYFGSAPKASTTGRHIMATPLPPERLGDLRELIRPPLGTERAGEPLPDLVFGGQALIGRLLLALSKKDSVELRTTAVCDELVRGDDGRVAGALVTQHGARRGIRARRGVLIAAGGFERNQAMRDAHGVPGSARDAMGPETNRGAAMRAAIEVGADTALMSEAWWSPGITHPDGSSTFSLWFTGGLFVDDAGERFVNESWAYDRIGRVVLDRVAEGGIRLPYWMIYDDREGPRPPVHSTSVPMGRTQDFVDAGLWHSADTIEELAEKIAVPAANLVRTVARVNTFAAAGRDEDFHRGDEPYDRAFTDGRSPLVPIEKGPFHAAAFGISDLGTKGGLRTDAHARVLDNAGKVIPGLYAAGNSMAAVSGTVYPGGGNPIGSCMVFSHLAALDMRTRV
;
A
#
# COMPACT_ATOMS: atom_id res chain seq x y z
N MET A 1 34.39 21.70 -0.48
CA MET A 1 33.91 22.25 -1.78
C MET A 1 32.51 22.76 -1.52
N SER A 2 32.20 24.03 -1.85
CA SER A 2 30.82 24.54 -1.73
C SER A 2 29.95 23.78 -2.71
N ALA A 3 28.80 23.26 -2.24
CA ALA A 3 27.83 22.61 -3.12
C ALA A 3 27.34 23.61 -4.17
N GLU A 4 27.25 23.17 -5.41
CA GLU A 4 26.60 23.93 -6.47
C GLU A 4 25.08 23.92 -6.19
N TRP A 5 24.41 25.07 -6.34
CA TRP A 5 23.01 25.25 -6.00
C TRP A 5 22.15 25.47 -7.24
N ASP A 6 21.15 24.60 -7.43
CA ASP A 6 20.07 24.80 -8.37
C ASP A 6 18.88 25.47 -7.66
N GLU A 7 17.97 26.10 -8.41
CA GLU A 7 16.80 26.77 -7.84
C GLU A 7 15.50 26.35 -8.54
N CYS A 8 14.45 26.17 -7.75
CA CYS A 8 13.07 25.94 -8.22
C CYS A 8 12.07 26.61 -7.27
N ASP A 9 10.79 26.61 -7.63
CA ASP A 9 9.74 27.01 -6.70
C ASP A 9 9.44 25.89 -5.71
N VAL A 10 9.28 24.66 -6.22
CA VAL A 10 8.92 23.49 -5.43
C VAL A 10 9.91 22.35 -5.67
N LEU A 11 10.47 21.84 -4.59
CA LEU A 11 11.22 20.58 -4.61
C LEU A 11 10.30 19.44 -4.17
N VAL A 12 10.14 18.41 -5.01
CA VAL A 12 9.40 17.20 -4.69
C VAL A 12 10.36 16.04 -4.50
N VAL A 13 10.30 15.39 -3.35
CA VAL A 13 11.17 14.25 -3.00
C VAL A 13 10.35 12.96 -3.12
N GLY A 14 10.75 12.10 -4.07
CA GLY A 14 10.04 10.87 -4.46
C GLY A 14 9.34 10.99 -5.80
N SER A 15 8.89 9.85 -6.34
CA SER A 15 8.25 9.75 -7.66
C SER A 15 7.05 8.79 -7.68
N GLY A 16 6.48 8.45 -6.52
CA GLY A 16 5.22 7.70 -6.43
C GLY A 16 4.02 8.53 -6.90
N GLY A 17 2.83 7.90 -6.93
CA GLY A 17 1.61 8.57 -7.41
C GLY A 17 1.33 9.92 -6.76
N GLY A 18 1.53 10.03 -5.44
CA GLY A 18 1.38 11.32 -4.74
C GLY A 18 2.44 12.34 -5.14
N ALA A 19 3.72 11.97 -5.14
CA ALA A 19 4.82 12.87 -5.50
C ALA A 19 4.60 13.47 -6.90
N LEU A 20 4.31 12.63 -7.90
CA LEU A 20 4.05 13.09 -9.27
C LEU A 20 2.74 13.90 -9.38
N THR A 21 1.72 13.60 -8.57
CA THR A 21 0.50 14.42 -8.49
C THR A 21 0.81 15.81 -7.94
N GLY A 22 1.62 15.91 -6.88
CA GLY A 22 2.08 17.18 -6.32
C GLY A 22 2.90 17.98 -7.34
N ALA A 23 3.84 17.32 -8.03
CA ALA A 23 4.63 17.93 -9.10
C ALA A 23 3.75 18.45 -10.26
N TYR A 24 2.80 17.63 -10.71
CA TYR A 24 1.84 18.01 -11.76
C TYR A 24 1.00 19.22 -11.33
N THR A 25 0.47 19.19 -10.11
CA THR A 25 -0.33 20.30 -9.58
C THR A 25 0.50 21.57 -9.54
N ALA A 26 1.69 21.54 -8.95
CA ALA A 26 2.57 22.72 -8.86
C ALA A 26 2.92 23.29 -10.25
N ALA A 27 3.26 22.44 -11.21
CA ALA A 27 3.56 22.85 -12.58
C ALA A 27 2.34 23.43 -13.31
N ARG A 28 1.15 22.84 -13.14
CA ARG A 28 -0.10 23.35 -13.72
C ARG A 28 -0.49 24.71 -13.14
N GLU A 29 -0.13 24.95 -11.89
CA GLU A 29 -0.30 26.24 -11.20
C GLU A 29 0.82 27.27 -11.51
N GLY A 30 1.70 26.98 -12.48
CA GLY A 30 2.71 27.89 -13.02
C GLY A 30 4.01 27.93 -12.23
N LEU A 31 4.26 26.98 -11.34
CA LEU A 31 5.49 26.88 -10.55
C LEU A 31 6.55 26.04 -11.26
N SER A 32 7.83 26.40 -11.07
CA SER A 32 8.96 25.55 -11.46
C SER A 32 9.17 24.44 -10.44
N VAL A 33 9.37 23.20 -10.91
CA VAL A 33 9.44 22.01 -10.07
C VAL A 33 10.69 21.21 -10.37
N VAL A 34 11.39 20.80 -9.33
CA VAL A 34 12.40 19.74 -9.41
C VAL A 34 11.87 18.53 -8.65
N VAL A 35 11.81 17.38 -9.33
CA VAL A 35 11.48 16.09 -8.72
C VAL A 35 12.77 15.28 -8.57
N VAL A 36 13.06 14.77 -7.37
CA VAL A 36 14.20 13.90 -7.10
C VAL A 36 13.74 12.51 -6.68
N GLU A 37 14.26 11.48 -7.35
CA GLU A 37 13.96 10.07 -7.11
C GLU A 37 15.24 9.30 -6.79
N ALA A 38 15.23 8.53 -5.71
CA ALA A 38 16.40 7.81 -5.24
C ALA A 38 16.83 6.66 -6.16
N SER A 39 15.89 6.04 -6.86
CA SER A 39 16.17 4.95 -7.82
C SER A 39 16.41 5.48 -9.24
N GLY A 40 16.87 4.59 -10.14
CA GLY A 40 17.00 4.89 -11.57
C GLY A 40 15.67 4.90 -12.33
N VAL A 41 14.57 4.48 -11.69
CA VAL A 41 13.22 4.38 -12.27
C VAL A 41 12.21 5.04 -11.34
N VAL A 42 11.09 5.51 -11.88
CA VAL A 42 10.06 6.26 -11.16
C VAL A 42 8.82 5.43 -10.89
N GLY A 43 8.03 5.83 -9.91
CA GLY A 43 6.74 5.25 -9.60
C GLY A 43 6.64 4.65 -8.19
N GLY A 44 7.75 4.43 -7.51
CA GLY A 44 7.77 3.92 -6.14
C GLY A 44 6.93 2.65 -5.97
N THR A 45 6.33 2.46 -4.81
CA THR A 45 5.41 1.34 -4.51
C THR A 45 4.11 1.44 -5.33
N THR A 46 3.72 2.64 -5.79
CA THR A 46 2.54 2.82 -6.64
C THR A 46 2.66 1.98 -7.91
N ALA A 47 3.81 1.96 -8.58
CA ALA A 47 4.02 1.19 -9.81
C ALA A 47 3.91 -0.34 -9.60
N TYR A 48 4.17 -0.86 -8.41
CA TYR A 48 3.99 -2.27 -8.08
C TYR A 48 2.54 -2.65 -7.81
N SER A 49 1.70 -1.67 -7.46
CA SER A 49 0.34 -1.91 -6.99
C SER A 49 -0.65 -2.14 -8.12
N GLY A 50 -1.83 -2.66 -7.77
CA GLY A 50 -3.00 -2.68 -8.67
C GLY A 50 -3.50 -1.28 -9.08
N GLY A 51 -2.97 -0.19 -8.51
CA GLY A 51 -3.28 1.19 -8.91
C GLY A 51 -4.66 1.68 -8.49
N GLY A 52 -5.30 0.99 -7.57
CA GLY A 52 -6.59 1.40 -7.05
C GLY A 52 -6.53 2.72 -6.30
N LEU A 53 -7.59 3.51 -6.41
CA LEU A 53 -7.80 4.78 -5.71
C LEU A 53 -9.17 4.75 -5.05
N TRP A 54 -9.20 4.95 -3.73
CA TRP A 54 -10.44 5.02 -2.98
C TRP A 54 -10.90 6.48 -2.87
N PHE A 55 -11.83 6.86 -3.72
CA PHE A 55 -12.40 8.22 -3.77
C PHE A 55 -13.91 8.15 -3.93
N PRO A 56 -14.70 8.43 -2.90
CA PRO A 56 -16.15 8.48 -3.03
C PRO A 56 -16.61 9.61 -3.96
N CYS A 57 -17.77 9.45 -4.56
CA CYS A 57 -18.52 10.51 -5.27
C CYS A 57 -17.77 11.18 -6.44
N ASN A 58 -16.74 10.55 -7.01
CA ASN A 58 -15.97 11.10 -8.13
C ASN A 58 -16.68 10.94 -9.49
N ALA A 59 -16.17 11.60 -10.53
CA ALA A 59 -16.77 11.58 -11.86
C ALA A 59 -16.80 10.17 -12.49
N ALA A 60 -15.76 9.34 -12.28
CA ALA A 60 -15.71 8.00 -12.84
C ALA A 60 -16.77 7.07 -12.22
N LEU A 61 -17.01 7.15 -10.91
CA LEU A 61 -18.07 6.42 -10.23
C LEU A 61 -19.45 6.89 -10.71
N ARG A 62 -19.68 8.22 -10.80
CA ARG A 62 -20.95 8.76 -11.34
C ARG A 62 -21.21 8.29 -12.77
N ARG A 63 -20.19 8.24 -13.64
CA ARG A 63 -20.32 7.69 -15.02
C ARG A 63 -20.70 6.21 -15.02
N ALA A 64 -20.27 5.46 -14.02
CA ALA A 64 -20.64 4.05 -13.83
C ALA A 64 -22.02 3.84 -13.18
N GLY A 65 -22.74 4.93 -12.85
CA GLY A 65 -24.09 4.87 -12.27
C GLY A 65 -24.13 4.83 -10.74
N ASP A 66 -22.99 5.05 -10.07
CA ASP A 66 -22.95 5.12 -8.61
C ASP A 66 -23.73 6.33 -8.08
N GLN A 67 -24.47 6.11 -6.98
CA GLN A 67 -25.34 7.09 -6.31
C GLN A 67 -24.87 7.38 -4.89
N ASP A 68 -23.61 7.03 -4.55
CA ASP A 68 -23.07 7.27 -3.21
C ASP A 68 -23.06 8.75 -2.84
N ALA A 69 -23.31 9.04 -1.56
CA ALA A 69 -23.29 10.39 -1.02
C ALA A 69 -22.02 10.61 -0.19
N LEU A 70 -21.44 11.81 -0.27
CA LEU A 70 -20.22 12.13 0.48
C LEU A 70 -20.42 11.96 2.00
N GLU A 71 -21.59 12.31 2.52
CA GLU A 71 -21.92 12.14 3.94
C GLU A 71 -21.99 10.66 4.35
N ASP A 72 -22.43 9.77 3.45
CA ASP A 72 -22.43 8.33 3.70
C ASP A 72 -20.99 7.78 3.69
N ALA A 73 -20.16 8.24 2.76
CA ALA A 73 -18.75 7.90 2.73
C ALA A 73 -17.99 8.42 3.97
N LYS A 74 -18.29 9.64 4.43
CA LYS A 74 -17.78 10.19 5.69
C LYS A 74 -18.22 9.35 6.88
N ALA A 75 -19.50 9.01 6.97
CA ALA A 75 -20.03 8.19 8.06
C ALA A 75 -19.31 6.82 8.14
N TYR A 76 -19.08 6.20 6.99
CA TYR A 76 -18.29 4.95 6.91
C TYR A 76 -16.85 5.16 7.39
N PHE A 77 -16.13 6.10 6.77
CA PHE A 77 -14.71 6.33 7.03
C PHE A 77 -14.47 6.70 8.51
N HIS A 78 -15.29 7.61 9.03
CA HIS A 78 -15.23 8.03 10.43
C HIS A 78 -15.51 6.90 11.42
N ALA A 79 -16.47 6.01 11.10
CA ALA A 79 -16.78 4.85 11.94
C ALA A 79 -15.63 3.84 11.96
N VAL A 80 -14.94 3.66 10.83
CA VAL A 80 -13.84 2.69 10.69
C VAL A 80 -12.54 3.23 11.29
N VAL A 81 -12.19 4.49 11.01
CA VAL A 81 -10.94 5.13 11.48
C VAL A 81 -11.02 5.55 12.95
N GLY A 82 -12.19 6.00 13.39
CA GLY A 82 -12.41 6.49 14.76
C GLY A 82 -11.65 7.78 15.05
N ASP A 83 -11.33 7.98 16.34
CA ASP A 83 -10.70 9.21 16.84
C ASP A 83 -9.16 9.11 16.94
N GLY A 84 -8.56 8.02 16.44
CA GLY A 84 -7.10 7.84 16.43
C GLY A 84 -6.36 8.79 15.48
N VAL A 85 -7.09 9.43 14.55
CA VAL A 85 -6.59 10.45 13.63
C VAL A 85 -7.48 11.68 13.74
N PRO A 86 -6.92 12.92 13.77
CA PRO A 86 -7.72 14.14 13.81
C PRO A 86 -8.78 14.17 12.70
N ARG A 87 -10.02 14.52 13.07
CA ARG A 87 -11.17 14.55 12.15
C ARG A 87 -10.94 15.45 10.94
N GLU A 88 -10.27 16.57 11.16
CA GLU A 88 -9.91 17.54 10.11
C GLU A 88 -9.02 16.92 9.01
N LEU A 89 -8.14 15.99 9.34
CA LEU A 89 -7.32 15.25 8.35
C LEU A 89 -8.17 14.27 7.56
N GLN A 90 -9.07 13.54 8.26
CA GLN A 90 -10.00 12.61 7.62
C GLN A 90 -10.91 13.36 6.63
N ASP A 91 -11.46 14.50 7.04
CA ASP A 91 -12.33 15.32 6.21
C ASP A 91 -11.56 15.97 5.04
N ALA A 92 -10.32 16.44 5.26
CA ALA A 92 -9.49 16.97 4.17
C ALA A 92 -9.27 15.93 3.05
N PHE A 93 -9.07 14.66 3.40
CA PHE A 93 -8.99 13.58 2.42
C PHE A 93 -10.31 13.39 1.67
N LEU A 94 -11.42 13.27 2.40
CA LEU A 94 -12.73 12.95 1.85
C LEU A 94 -13.31 14.08 0.99
N ASP A 95 -13.16 15.32 1.43
CA ASP A 95 -13.70 16.51 0.75
C ASP A 95 -12.96 16.84 -0.56
N ASN A 96 -11.68 16.45 -0.67
CA ASN A 96 -10.87 16.82 -1.82
C ASN A 96 -10.67 15.70 -2.84
N GLY A 97 -11.04 14.44 -2.52
CA GLY A 97 -10.80 13.30 -3.41
C GLY A 97 -11.53 13.40 -4.75
N ALA A 98 -12.83 13.68 -4.74
CA ALA A 98 -13.63 13.84 -5.96
C ALA A 98 -13.15 15.02 -6.82
N ALA A 99 -12.88 16.16 -6.19
CA ALA A 99 -12.39 17.36 -6.87
C ALA A 99 -11.00 17.15 -7.51
N LEU A 100 -10.14 16.35 -6.89
CA LEU A 100 -8.84 15.97 -7.46
C LEU A 100 -9.03 15.17 -8.76
N ILE A 101 -9.98 14.23 -8.81
CA ILE A 101 -10.25 13.47 -10.03
C ILE A 101 -10.78 14.39 -11.13
N ASP A 102 -11.71 15.29 -10.84
CA ASP A 102 -12.19 16.28 -11.78
C ASP A 102 -11.04 17.20 -12.27
N TYR A 103 -10.12 17.58 -11.37
CA TYR A 103 -8.94 18.38 -11.71
C TYR A 103 -7.99 17.63 -12.65
N LEU A 104 -7.73 16.33 -12.41
CA LEU A 104 -6.87 15.54 -13.27
C LEU A 104 -7.53 15.29 -14.63
N GLU A 105 -8.79 14.83 -14.68
CA GLU A 105 -9.52 14.53 -15.93
C GLU A 105 -9.82 15.78 -16.81
N ALA A 106 -9.55 16.97 -16.32
CA ALA A 106 -9.53 18.17 -17.16
C ALA A 106 -8.31 18.23 -18.12
N ASP A 107 -7.36 17.32 -17.97
CA ASP A 107 -6.24 17.09 -18.89
C ASP A 107 -6.44 15.75 -19.58
N GLU A 108 -6.26 15.71 -20.92
CA GLU A 108 -6.52 14.57 -21.81
C GLU A 108 -5.67 13.31 -21.49
N ASP A 109 -4.59 13.47 -20.75
CA ASP A 109 -3.74 12.34 -20.36
C ASP A 109 -4.35 11.51 -19.23
N PHE A 110 -5.33 12.05 -18.50
CA PHE A 110 -5.97 11.34 -17.39
C PHE A 110 -7.34 10.82 -17.77
N GLU A 111 -7.56 9.57 -17.46
CA GLU A 111 -8.84 8.89 -17.61
C GLU A 111 -8.95 7.82 -16.53
N PHE A 112 -10.05 7.83 -15.77
CA PHE A 112 -10.32 6.88 -14.70
C PHE A 112 -11.61 6.11 -14.95
N VAL A 113 -11.63 4.86 -14.50
CA VAL A 113 -12.81 3.98 -14.56
C VAL A 113 -13.14 3.44 -13.17
N ALA A 114 -14.43 3.26 -12.92
CA ALA A 114 -14.89 2.56 -11.73
C ALA A 114 -14.47 1.08 -11.81
N PHE A 115 -14.04 0.55 -10.68
CA PHE A 115 -13.73 -0.86 -10.53
C PHE A 115 -14.47 -1.40 -9.29
N PRO A 116 -15.33 -2.42 -9.42
CA PRO A 116 -16.10 -2.94 -8.30
C PRO A 116 -15.16 -3.59 -7.27
N TRP A 117 -15.07 -2.94 -6.10
CA TRP A 117 -14.24 -3.38 -5.00
C TRP A 117 -14.88 -2.95 -3.68
N PRO A 118 -15.60 -3.84 -2.98
CA PRO A 118 -16.32 -3.48 -1.75
C PRO A 118 -15.41 -2.87 -0.69
N ASP A 119 -15.99 -2.03 0.15
CA ASP A 119 -15.29 -1.51 1.33
C ASP A 119 -14.84 -2.64 2.25
N TYR A 120 -13.69 -2.46 2.94
CA TYR A 120 -13.04 -3.53 3.70
C TYR A 120 -13.73 -3.90 5.02
N PHE A 121 -14.62 -3.06 5.50
CA PHE A 121 -15.41 -3.28 6.72
C PHE A 121 -16.89 -3.29 6.38
N GLY A 122 -17.35 -4.37 5.76
CA GLY A 122 -18.70 -4.49 5.22
C GLY A 122 -19.82 -4.38 6.27
N SER A 123 -19.53 -4.65 7.53
CA SER A 123 -20.44 -4.49 8.68
C SER A 123 -20.49 -3.05 9.24
N ALA A 124 -19.58 -2.16 8.82
CA ALA A 124 -19.55 -0.78 9.30
C ALA A 124 -20.73 0.04 8.72
N PRO A 125 -21.18 1.09 9.43
CA PRO A 125 -22.24 1.97 8.93
C PRO A 125 -21.89 2.52 7.54
N LYS A 126 -22.84 2.48 6.60
CA LYS A 126 -22.68 3.04 5.25
C LYS A 126 -21.56 2.44 4.41
N ALA A 127 -21.10 1.21 4.74
CA ALA A 127 -20.16 0.47 3.88
C ALA A 127 -20.76 0.28 2.47
N SER A 128 -19.97 0.54 1.43
CA SER A 128 -20.38 0.32 0.06
C SER A 128 -20.14 -1.14 -0.35
N THR A 129 -21.16 -1.77 -0.92
CA THR A 129 -21.07 -3.15 -1.43
C THR A 129 -20.42 -3.24 -2.80
N THR A 130 -20.47 -2.16 -3.58
CA THR A 130 -19.80 -2.01 -4.90
C THR A 130 -18.46 -1.30 -4.77
N GLY A 131 -18.22 -0.63 -3.63
CA GLY A 131 -17.01 0.09 -3.31
C GLY A 131 -16.96 1.50 -3.90
N ARG A 132 -15.91 2.22 -3.50
CA ARG A 132 -15.61 3.61 -3.88
C ARG A 132 -14.30 3.68 -4.64
N HIS A 133 -14.02 2.63 -5.39
CA HIS A 133 -12.72 2.34 -5.98
C HIS A 133 -12.72 2.67 -7.47
N ILE A 134 -11.71 3.40 -7.90
CA ILE A 134 -11.43 3.69 -9.31
C ILE A 134 -10.00 3.32 -9.66
N MET A 135 -9.73 3.18 -10.95
CA MET A 135 -8.39 2.92 -11.47
C MET A 135 -8.14 3.80 -12.69
N ALA A 136 -6.87 4.16 -12.91
CA ALA A 136 -6.47 4.75 -14.18
C ALA A 136 -6.67 3.73 -15.31
N THR A 137 -7.22 4.16 -16.46
CA THR A 137 -7.37 3.25 -17.62
C THR A 137 -6.00 2.80 -18.13
N PRO A 138 -5.88 1.54 -18.59
CA PRO A 138 -4.64 1.02 -19.14
C PRO A 138 -4.11 1.88 -20.29
N LEU A 139 -2.79 1.86 -20.49
CA LEU A 139 -2.09 2.59 -21.56
C LEU A 139 -1.39 1.62 -22.50
N PRO A 140 -1.57 1.76 -23.83
CA PRO A 140 -0.69 1.12 -24.79
C PRO A 140 0.75 1.65 -24.58
N PRO A 141 1.79 0.79 -24.59
CA PRO A 141 3.18 1.22 -24.39
C PRO A 141 3.63 2.30 -25.37
N GLU A 142 3.10 2.28 -26.61
CA GLU A 142 3.43 3.23 -27.67
C GLU A 142 3.07 4.68 -27.30
N ARG A 143 2.07 4.89 -26.45
CA ARG A 143 1.73 6.24 -25.96
C ARG A 143 2.82 6.82 -25.06
N LEU A 144 3.58 5.97 -24.39
CA LEU A 144 4.64 6.38 -23.48
C LEU A 144 5.97 6.63 -24.19
N GLY A 145 6.23 5.94 -25.34
CA GLY A 145 7.54 6.01 -25.99
C GLY A 145 8.67 5.73 -25.00
N ASP A 146 9.69 6.58 -25.00
CA ASP A 146 10.88 6.44 -24.12
C ASP A 146 10.54 6.57 -22.62
N LEU A 147 9.41 7.20 -22.27
CA LEU A 147 8.97 7.30 -20.88
C LEU A 147 8.66 5.92 -20.25
N ARG A 148 8.39 4.90 -21.10
CA ARG A 148 8.13 3.54 -20.62
C ARG A 148 9.32 2.96 -19.86
N GLU A 149 10.54 3.27 -20.28
CA GLU A 149 11.77 2.79 -19.64
C GLU A 149 12.03 3.44 -18.28
N LEU A 150 11.45 4.62 -18.05
CA LEU A 150 11.54 5.30 -16.76
C LEU A 150 10.59 4.71 -15.71
N ILE A 151 9.52 4.04 -16.13
CA ILE A 151 8.53 3.49 -15.19
C ILE A 151 9.08 2.23 -14.55
N ARG A 152 9.02 2.17 -13.21
CA ARG A 152 9.38 0.97 -12.46
C ARG A 152 8.59 -0.25 -12.99
N PRO A 153 9.28 -1.37 -13.32
CA PRO A 153 8.60 -2.59 -13.77
C PRO A 153 7.71 -3.19 -12.65
N PRO A 154 6.78 -4.09 -12.98
CA PRO A 154 6.03 -4.85 -11.98
C PRO A 154 6.96 -5.60 -11.03
N LEU A 155 6.50 -5.84 -9.80
CA LEU A 155 7.30 -6.50 -8.77
C LEU A 155 7.72 -7.92 -9.19
N GLY A 156 6.85 -8.69 -9.87
CA GLY A 156 7.17 -9.99 -10.42
C GLY A 156 8.30 -9.92 -11.46
N THR A 157 8.30 -8.91 -12.32
CA THR A 157 9.38 -8.69 -13.28
C THR A 157 10.69 -8.35 -12.56
N GLU A 158 10.65 -7.41 -11.59
CA GLU A 158 11.86 -6.94 -10.90
C GLU A 158 12.48 -8.02 -10.00
N ARG A 159 11.66 -8.82 -9.28
CA ARG A 159 12.16 -9.81 -8.31
C ARG A 159 12.25 -11.24 -8.85
N ALA A 160 11.41 -11.60 -9.80
CA ALA A 160 11.32 -12.96 -10.33
C ALA A 160 11.66 -13.08 -11.81
N GLY A 161 11.99 -11.98 -12.50
CA GLY A 161 12.36 -11.97 -13.91
C GLY A 161 11.21 -12.27 -14.85
N GLU A 162 9.95 -12.06 -14.43
CA GLU A 162 8.81 -12.19 -15.32
C GLU A 162 8.90 -11.20 -16.49
N PRO A 163 8.37 -11.55 -17.67
CA PRO A 163 8.34 -10.63 -18.80
C PRO A 163 7.50 -9.39 -18.47
N LEU A 164 7.86 -8.26 -19.07
CA LEU A 164 7.03 -7.06 -18.99
C LEU A 164 5.68 -7.33 -19.69
N PRO A 165 4.57 -6.89 -19.09
CA PRO A 165 3.26 -7.02 -19.72
C PRO A 165 3.16 -6.16 -20.98
N ASP A 166 2.40 -6.65 -21.97
CA ASP A 166 2.14 -5.94 -23.23
C ASP A 166 1.34 -4.65 -23.05
N LEU A 167 0.63 -4.53 -21.93
CA LEU A 167 -0.21 -3.39 -21.60
C LEU A 167 0.25 -2.79 -20.28
N VAL A 168 0.36 -1.47 -20.22
CA VAL A 168 0.64 -0.75 -18.97
C VAL A 168 -0.66 -0.57 -18.20
N PHE A 169 -0.79 -1.20 -17.06
CA PHE A 169 -2.03 -1.21 -16.25
C PHE A 169 -1.76 -0.96 -14.77
N GLY A 170 -2.84 -0.82 -14.00
CA GLY A 170 -2.74 -0.64 -12.56
C GLY A 170 -1.96 0.61 -12.16
N GLY A 171 -1.11 0.46 -11.16
CA GLY A 171 -0.26 1.57 -10.68
C GLY A 171 0.71 2.09 -11.73
N GLN A 172 1.19 1.23 -12.64
CA GLN A 172 2.02 1.67 -13.76
C GLN A 172 1.26 2.58 -14.74
N ALA A 173 -0.05 2.32 -14.97
CA ALA A 173 -0.87 3.19 -15.82
C ALA A 173 -1.05 4.57 -15.17
N LEU A 174 -1.26 4.64 -13.86
CA LEU A 174 -1.34 5.90 -13.13
C LEU A 174 -0.02 6.69 -13.24
N ILE A 175 1.11 6.03 -13.02
CA ILE A 175 2.45 6.66 -13.16
C ILE A 175 2.71 7.10 -14.60
N GLY A 176 2.36 6.26 -15.58
CA GLY A 176 2.50 6.59 -17.01
C GLY A 176 1.71 7.83 -17.41
N ARG A 177 0.47 7.96 -16.95
CA ARG A 177 -0.37 9.14 -17.21
C ARG A 177 0.19 10.41 -16.56
N LEU A 178 0.66 10.32 -15.32
CA LEU A 178 1.34 11.43 -14.64
C LEU A 178 2.62 11.85 -15.38
N LEU A 179 3.43 10.89 -15.85
CA LEU A 179 4.64 11.19 -16.62
C LEU A 179 4.33 11.83 -17.97
N LEU A 180 3.30 11.35 -18.69
CA LEU A 180 2.86 11.95 -19.96
C LEU A 180 2.46 13.41 -19.76
N ALA A 181 1.64 13.69 -18.74
CA ALA A 181 1.21 15.06 -18.42
C ALA A 181 2.37 15.96 -17.99
N LEU A 182 3.33 15.42 -17.23
CA LEU A 182 4.51 16.16 -16.78
C LEU A 182 5.52 16.39 -17.92
N SER A 183 5.69 15.46 -18.85
CA SER A 183 6.61 15.60 -19.98
C SER A 183 6.27 16.76 -20.93
N LYS A 184 5.03 17.24 -20.88
CA LYS A 184 4.53 18.41 -21.63
C LYS A 184 4.79 19.76 -20.91
N LYS A 185 5.46 19.74 -19.74
CA LYS A 185 5.69 20.92 -18.90
C LYS A 185 7.18 21.26 -18.84
N ASP A 186 7.60 22.30 -19.55
CA ASP A 186 8.99 22.80 -19.54
C ASP A 186 9.47 23.26 -18.15
N SER A 187 8.52 23.52 -17.23
CA SER A 187 8.81 23.95 -15.87
C SER A 187 9.16 22.79 -14.92
N VAL A 188 9.20 21.55 -15.38
CA VAL A 188 9.45 20.34 -14.55
C VAL A 188 10.75 19.68 -14.95
N GLU A 189 11.62 19.49 -13.99
CA GLU A 189 12.83 18.68 -14.12
C GLU A 189 12.73 17.43 -13.24
N LEU A 190 12.94 16.25 -13.82
CA LEU A 190 12.98 14.97 -13.13
C LEU A 190 14.43 14.46 -13.03
N ARG A 191 14.90 14.21 -11.82
CA ARG A 191 16.24 13.69 -11.51
C ARG A 191 16.14 12.34 -10.83
N THR A 192 16.57 11.31 -11.50
CA THR A 192 16.71 9.96 -10.93
C THR A 192 18.07 9.76 -10.30
N THR A 193 18.23 8.66 -9.52
CA THR A 193 19.46 8.34 -8.78
C THR A 193 19.90 9.49 -7.87
N ALA A 194 18.93 10.20 -7.29
CA ALA A 194 19.11 11.39 -6.48
C ALA A 194 18.43 11.20 -5.10
N VAL A 195 19.25 10.99 -4.07
CA VAL A 195 18.79 10.77 -2.69
C VAL A 195 18.78 12.09 -1.94
N CYS A 196 17.65 12.44 -1.32
CA CYS A 196 17.55 13.56 -0.41
C CYS A 196 18.11 13.16 0.97
N ASP A 197 19.26 13.70 1.32
CA ASP A 197 19.99 13.34 2.55
C ASP A 197 19.79 14.34 3.68
N GLU A 198 19.56 15.63 3.36
CA GLU A 198 19.49 16.70 4.35
C GLU A 198 18.54 17.81 3.89
N LEU A 199 17.75 18.34 4.81
CA LEU A 199 16.93 19.53 4.57
C LEU A 199 17.68 20.78 5.03
N VAL A 200 17.58 21.85 4.24
CA VAL A 200 18.30 23.11 4.50
C VAL A 200 17.32 24.18 4.95
N ARG A 201 17.61 24.80 6.11
CA ARG A 201 16.87 25.97 6.60
C ARG A 201 17.47 27.27 6.05
N GLY A 202 16.59 28.20 5.70
CA GLY A 202 16.98 29.60 5.44
C GLY A 202 17.21 30.40 6.72
N ASP A 203 17.67 31.63 6.57
CA ASP A 203 17.92 32.55 7.69
C ASP A 203 16.64 32.92 8.46
N ASP A 204 15.48 32.77 7.84
CA ASP A 204 14.14 32.95 8.44
C ASP A 204 13.64 31.72 9.20
N GLY A 205 14.43 30.65 9.24
CA GLY A 205 14.10 29.38 9.91
C GLY A 205 13.19 28.44 9.11
N ARG A 206 12.68 28.83 7.94
CA ARG A 206 11.90 27.94 7.06
C ARG A 206 12.79 26.88 6.40
N VAL A 207 12.22 25.77 6.02
CA VAL A 207 12.90 24.82 5.11
C VAL A 207 12.91 25.43 3.71
N ALA A 208 14.11 25.74 3.22
CA ALA A 208 14.36 26.47 1.98
C ALA A 208 14.95 25.60 0.87
N GLY A 209 15.08 24.30 1.08
CA GLY A 209 15.63 23.37 0.10
C GLY A 209 16.20 22.10 0.73
N ALA A 210 17.00 21.39 -0.05
CA ALA A 210 17.65 20.16 0.38
C ALA A 210 19.05 20.00 -0.24
N LEU A 211 19.87 19.17 0.40
CA LEU A 211 21.06 18.60 -0.20
C LEU A 211 20.72 17.19 -0.68
N VAL A 212 21.04 16.91 -1.92
CA VAL A 212 20.83 15.62 -2.57
C VAL A 212 22.14 15.03 -3.03
N THR A 213 22.30 13.73 -2.87
CA THR A 213 23.40 12.96 -3.45
C THR A 213 22.94 12.33 -4.75
N GLN A 214 23.54 12.76 -5.88
CA GLN A 214 23.25 12.22 -7.21
C GLN A 214 24.55 11.74 -7.86
N HIS A 215 24.58 10.46 -8.29
CA HIS A 215 25.78 9.82 -8.86
C HIS A 215 27.04 10.01 -8.00
N GLY A 216 26.89 10.01 -6.66
CA GLY A 216 27.98 10.19 -5.71
C GLY A 216 28.41 11.67 -5.49
N ALA A 217 27.84 12.61 -6.22
CA ALA A 217 28.10 14.04 -6.03
C ALA A 217 26.98 14.70 -5.20
N ARG A 218 27.37 15.54 -4.23
CA ARG A 218 26.42 16.28 -3.39
C ARG A 218 26.06 17.60 -4.07
N ARG A 219 24.77 17.87 -4.26
CA ARG A 219 24.21 19.08 -4.88
C ARG A 219 23.17 19.71 -3.97
N GLY A 220 23.09 21.03 -3.96
CA GLY A 220 22.06 21.80 -3.27
C GLY A 220 20.92 22.15 -4.22
N ILE A 221 19.68 22.06 -3.75
CA ILE A 221 18.49 22.51 -4.46
C ILE A 221 17.71 23.46 -3.54
N ARG A 222 17.62 24.74 -3.94
CA ARG A 222 16.80 25.75 -3.26
C ARG A 222 15.37 25.68 -3.76
N ALA A 223 14.41 25.62 -2.82
CA ALA A 223 12.98 25.61 -3.08
C ALA A 223 12.36 26.90 -2.52
N ARG A 224 12.05 27.86 -3.39
CA ARG A 224 11.53 29.17 -2.96
C ARG A 224 10.23 29.10 -2.21
N ARG A 225 9.38 28.10 -2.51
CA ARG A 225 8.05 27.94 -1.92
C ARG A 225 7.94 26.80 -0.93
N GLY A 226 8.69 25.72 -1.13
CA GLY A 226 8.72 24.62 -0.19
C GLY A 226 9.24 23.31 -0.75
N VAL A 227 9.41 22.36 0.17
CA VAL A 227 9.82 20.97 -0.09
C VAL A 227 8.67 20.05 0.27
N LEU A 228 8.22 19.22 -0.69
CA LEU A 228 7.25 18.16 -0.49
C LEU A 228 7.98 16.82 -0.37
N ILE A 229 7.89 16.18 0.80
CA ILE A 229 8.38 14.82 1.03
C ILE A 229 7.26 13.84 0.74
N ALA A 230 7.35 13.09 -0.38
CA ALA A 230 6.46 12.01 -0.77
C ALA A 230 7.27 10.79 -1.25
N ALA A 231 8.33 10.46 -0.47
CA ALA A 231 9.39 9.52 -0.79
C ALA A 231 9.11 8.08 -0.30
N GLY A 232 7.85 7.77 0.02
CA GLY A 232 7.47 6.48 0.60
C GLY A 232 7.80 6.39 2.09
N GLY A 233 7.82 5.19 2.62
CA GLY A 233 8.08 4.89 4.02
C GLY A 233 9.53 4.48 4.29
N PHE A 234 9.69 3.65 5.34
CA PHE A 234 11.00 3.12 5.73
C PHE A 234 11.01 1.59 5.85
N GLU A 235 10.06 0.93 5.22
CA GLU A 235 9.86 -0.52 5.30
C GLU A 235 11.09 -1.34 4.90
N ARG A 236 12.00 -0.81 4.08
CA ARG A 236 13.25 -1.43 3.65
C ARG A 236 14.45 -1.11 4.55
N ASN A 237 14.24 -0.46 5.69
CA ASN A 237 15.27 -0.12 6.65
C ASN A 237 15.05 -0.90 7.96
N GLN A 238 15.73 -2.06 8.11
CA GLN A 238 15.56 -2.92 9.30
C GLN A 238 15.89 -2.17 10.59
N ALA A 239 16.98 -1.39 10.62
CA ALA A 239 17.35 -0.65 11.82
C ALA A 239 16.29 0.37 12.24
N MET A 240 15.62 1.01 11.27
CA MET A 240 14.54 1.95 11.55
C MET A 240 13.25 1.20 11.98
N ARG A 241 12.96 0.02 11.37
CA ARG A 241 11.87 -0.85 11.83
C ARG A 241 12.08 -1.26 13.28
N ASP A 242 13.25 -1.75 13.63
CA ASP A 242 13.59 -2.18 14.99
C ASP A 242 13.48 -1.04 16.00
N ALA A 243 14.01 0.14 15.64
CA ALA A 243 13.98 1.33 16.50
C ALA A 243 12.55 1.81 16.81
N HIS A 244 11.62 1.59 15.89
CA HIS A 244 10.21 2.01 16.05
C HIS A 244 9.26 0.85 16.37
N GLY A 245 9.76 -0.37 16.55
CA GLY A 245 8.96 -1.54 16.91
C GLY A 245 8.03 -2.03 15.78
N VAL A 246 8.41 -1.83 14.50
CA VAL A 246 7.65 -2.37 13.36
C VAL A 246 7.92 -3.88 13.25
N PRO A 247 6.91 -4.75 13.42
CA PRO A 247 7.09 -6.19 13.34
C PRO A 247 7.59 -6.69 11.98
N GLY A 248 8.15 -7.91 11.95
CA GLY A 248 8.58 -8.58 10.73
C GLY A 248 9.92 -8.07 10.21
N SER A 249 10.27 -8.52 9.00
CA SER A 249 11.56 -8.26 8.37
C SER A 249 11.43 -7.28 7.19
N ALA A 250 12.42 -6.41 7.01
CA ALA A 250 12.51 -5.53 5.85
C ALA A 250 12.50 -6.29 4.51
N ARG A 251 12.95 -7.57 4.48
CA ARG A 251 12.91 -8.42 3.28
C ARG A 251 11.49 -8.84 2.89
N ASP A 252 10.55 -8.87 3.84
CA ASP A 252 9.15 -9.26 3.64
C ASP A 252 8.27 -8.09 3.13
N ALA A 253 8.82 -6.88 3.11
CA ALA A 253 8.13 -5.70 2.61
C ALA A 253 8.03 -5.70 1.08
N MET A 254 6.93 -5.16 0.53
CA MET A 254 6.69 -5.09 -0.92
C MET A 254 7.11 -3.75 -1.54
N GLY A 255 7.63 -2.82 -0.76
CA GLY A 255 8.16 -1.55 -1.28
C GLY A 255 9.49 -1.71 -2.04
N PRO A 256 9.91 -0.69 -2.82
CA PRO A 256 11.23 -0.61 -3.44
C PRO A 256 12.36 -0.60 -2.42
N GLU A 257 13.52 -1.10 -2.80
CA GLU A 257 14.72 -1.14 -1.94
C GLU A 257 15.17 0.26 -1.47
N THR A 258 14.79 1.31 -2.20
CA THR A 258 15.08 2.71 -1.87
C THR A 258 14.17 3.30 -0.79
N ASN A 259 13.08 2.62 -0.39
CA ASN A 259 12.19 3.07 0.69
C ASN A 259 12.83 2.86 2.06
N ARG A 260 13.83 3.65 2.39
CA ARG A 260 14.68 3.55 3.59
C ARG A 260 14.49 4.70 4.59
N GLY A 261 13.53 5.60 4.33
CA GLY A 261 13.20 6.71 5.22
C GLY A 261 14.25 7.84 5.25
N ALA A 262 15.09 8.00 4.20
CA ALA A 262 16.15 9.02 4.20
C ALA A 262 15.58 10.44 4.36
N ALA A 263 14.63 10.84 3.51
CA ALA A 263 14.00 12.15 3.58
C ALA A 263 13.18 12.37 4.88
N MET A 264 12.56 11.30 5.40
CA MET A 264 11.85 11.34 6.69
C MET A 264 12.80 11.63 7.84
N ARG A 265 13.98 10.98 7.88
CA ARG A 265 15.02 11.28 8.88
C ARG A 265 15.51 12.71 8.78
N ALA A 266 15.77 13.20 7.55
CA ALA A 266 16.14 14.60 7.34
C ALA A 266 15.08 15.57 7.87
N ALA A 267 13.79 15.23 7.78
CA ALA A 267 12.71 16.03 8.37
C ALA A 267 12.70 15.96 9.92
N ILE A 268 12.94 14.79 10.48
CA ILE A 268 13.06 14.62 11.94
C ILE A 268 14.23 15.43 12.49
N GLU A 269 15.37 15.48 11.80
CA GLU A 269 16.55 16.28 12.18
C GLU A 269 16.27 17.79 12.20
N VAL A 270 15.34 18.27 11.36
CA VAL A 270 14.86 19.65 11.43
C VAL A 270 13.66 19.84 12.37
N GLY A 271 13.39 18.89 13.27
CA GLY A 271 12.42 18.99 14.36
C GLY A 271 11.00 18.57 14.02
N ALA A 272 10.79 17.85 12.92
CA ALA A 272 9.47 17.32 12.59
C ALA A 272 9.02 16.25 13.59
N ASP A 273 7.75 16.29 13.97
CA ASP A 273 7.08 15.27 14.78
C ASP A 273 6.58 14.12 13.92
N THR A 274 6.42 12.94 14.53
CA THR A 274 6.00 11.71 13.85
C THR A 274 4.84 11.02 14.59
N ALA A 275 4.09 10.21 13.86
CA ALA A 275 3.05 9.36 14.45
C ALA A 275 2.98 8.00 13.72
N LEU A 276 2.37 7.01 14.37
CA LEU A 276 2.11 5.67 13.84
C LEU A 276 3.39 4.91 13.43
N MET A 277 4.56 5.23 14.00
CA MET A 277 5.86 4.73 13.53
C MET A 277 6.01 3.21 13.66
N SER A 278 5.24 2.52 14.50
CA SER A 278 5.21 1.06 14.62
C SER A 278 4.27 0.37 13.62
N GLU A 279 3.54 1.14 12.80
CA GLU A 279 2.47 0.65 11.95
C GLU A 279 2.90 0.46 10.49
N ALA A 280 2.31 -0.56 9.82
CA ALA A 280 2.46 -0.78 8.40
C ALA A 280 1.14 -1.25 7.75
N TRP A 281 1.10 -1.31 6.40
CA TRP A 281 0.01 -1.87 5.61
C TRP A 281 0.19 -3.39 5.55
N TRP A 282 -0.33 -4.08 6.57
CA TRP A 282 -0.09 -5.49 6.81
C TRP A 282 -0.79 -6.40 5.81
N SER A 283 -0.24 -7.57 5.60
CA SER A 283 -0.91 -8.66 4.89
C SER A 283 -0.38 -10.03 5.30
N PRO A 284 -1.16 -11.10 5.16
CA PRO A 284 -0.59 -12.44 5.11
C PRO A 284 0.37 -12.54 3.93
N GLY A 285 1.45 -13.27 4.10
CA GLY A 285 2.45 -13.48 3.07
C GLY A 285 2.78 -14.95 2.89
N ILE A 286 2.70 -15.47 1.65
CA ILE A 286 3.23 -16.80 1.40
C ILE A 286 4.73 -16.81 1.66
N THR A 287 5.21 -17.81 2.41
CA THR A 287 6.64 -17.94 2.73
C THR A 287 7.35 -18.69 1.61
N HIS A 288 8.38 -18.07 1.04
CA HIS A 288 9.19 -18.61 -0.06
C HIS A 288 10.39 -19.41 0.45
N PRO A 289 11.01 -20.29 -0.38
CA PRO A 289 12.19 -21.08 -0.02
C PRO A 289 13.41 -20.27 0.45
N ASP A 290 13.50 -19.01 0.05
CA ASP A 290 14.53 -18.08 0.54
C ASP A 290 14.23 -17.53 1.94
N GLY A 291 13.09 -17.89 2.52
CA GLY A 291 12.61 -17.46 3.84
C GLY A 291 11.94 -16.09 3.84
N SER A 292 11.72 -15.43 2.69
CA SER A 292 10.92 -14.22 2.60
C SER A 292 9.43 -14.56 2.58
N SER A 293 8.59 -13.64 3.09
CA SER A 293 7.13 -13.75 2.99
C SER A 293 6.62 -12.63 2.09
N THR A 294 5.84 -12.98 1.05
CA THR A 294 5.36 -12.00 0.08
C THR A 294 3.85 -11.88 0.09
N PHE A 295 3.37 -10.66 -0.12
CA PHE A 295 1.97 -10.29 -0.12
C PHE A 295 1.08 -11.28 -0.87
N SER A 296 0.00 -11.70 -0.22
CA SER A 296 -0.99 -12.63 -0.75
C SER A 296 -2.39 -12.15 -0.43
N LEU A 297 -3.32 -12.31 -1.39
CA LEU A 297 -4.72 -11.95 -1.20
C LEU A 297 -5.67 -12.86 -1.98
N TRP A 298 -6.95 -12.80 -1.63
CA TRP A 298 -8.06 -13.56 -2.21
C TRP A 298 -7.84 -15.05 -2.06
N PHE A 299 -8.02 -15.51 -0.83
CA PHE A 299 -7.98 -16.93 -0.50
C PHE A 299 -9.29 -17.58 -0.91
N THR A 300 -9.25 -18.39 -1.97
CA THR A 300 -10.41 -19.03 -2.59
C THR A 300 -10.83 -20.33 -1.90
N GLY A 301 -10.08 -20.76 -0.90
CA GLY A 301 -10.33 -21.96 -0.09
C GLY A 301 -9.33 -22.04 1.07
N GLY A 302 -9.31 -23.16 1.77
CA GLY A 302 -8.43 -23.38 2.91
C GLY A 302 -8.82 -22.60 4.16
N LEU A 303 -8.09 -22.87 5.24
CA LEU A 303 -8.21 -22.17 6.52
C LEU A 303 -6.84 -21.95 7.16
N PHE A 304 -6.67 -20.87 7.90
CA PHE A 304 -5.48 -20.61 8.69
C PHE A 304 -5.61 -21.21 10.09
N VAL A 305 -4.53 -21.86 10.55
CA VAL A 305 -4.44 -22.41 11.91
C VAL A 305 -3.25 -21.87 12.66
N ASP A 306 -3.45 -21.76 13.98
CA ASP A 306 -2.43 -21.39 14.95
C ASP A 306 -1.59 -22.61 15.42
N ASP A 307 -0.68 -22.40 16.37
CA ASP A 307 0.19 -23.43 16.96
C ASP A 307 -0.59 -24.54 17.69
N ALA A 308 -1.84 -24.25 18.09
CA ALA A 308 -2.74 -25.24 18.68
C ALA A 308 -3.52 -26.05 17.62
N GLY A 309 -3.37 -25.77 16.33
CA GLY A 309 -4.16 -26.39 15.26
C GLY A 309 -5.60 -25.88 15.20
N GLU A 310 -5.87 -24.70 15.74
CA GLU A 310 -7.18 -24.08 15.78
C GLU A 310 -7.26 -22.91 14.80
N ARG A 311 -8.41 -22.79 14.11
CA ARG A 311 -8.69 -21.68 13.21
C ARG A 311 -8.84 -20.38 14.01
N PHE A 312 -8.30 -19.25 13.51
CA PHE A 312 -8.21 -18.01 14.26
C PHE A 312 -8.70 -16.75 13.52
N VAL A 313 -9.14 -16.87 12.25
CA VAL A 313 -9.50 -15.69 11.44
C VAL A 313 -10.50 -16.05 10.34
N ASN A 314 -11.19 -15.05 9.80
CA ASN A 314 -11.89 -15.14 8.52
C ASN A 314 -10.89 -14.92 7.38
N GLU A 315 -10.57 -15.96 6.64
CA GLU A 315 -9.57 -15.95 5.56
C GLU A 315 -10.02 -15.15 4.32
N SER A 316 -11.30 -14.79 4.25
CA SER A 316 -11.85 -13.96 3.16
C SER A 316 -11.86 -12.47 3.48
N TRP A 317 -11.49 -12.06 4.69
CA TRP A 317 -11.34 -10.65 5.00
C TRP A 317 -10.28 -9.97 4.14
N ALA A 318 -10.35 -8.63 4.08
CA ALA A 318 -9.29 -7.84 3.49
C ALA A 318 -7.94 -8.09 4.20
N TYR A 319 -6.89 -8.17 3.44
CA TYR A 319 -5.56 -8.61 3.87
C TYR A 319 -4.99 -7.83 5.08
N ASP A 320 -5.24 -6.52 5.20
CA ASP A 320 -4.78 -5.74 6.37
C ASP A 320 -5.47 -6.18 7.67
N ARG A 321 -6.76 -6.57 7.59
CA ARG A 321 -7.50 -7.13 8.74
C ARG A 321 -6.91 -8.48 9.16
N ILE A 322 -6.62 -9.37 8.20
CA ILE A 322 -6.00 -10.67 8.48
C ILE A 322 -4.61 -10.46 9.08
N GLY A 323 -3.78 -9.61 8.46
CA GLY A 323 -2.43 -9.32 8.93
C GLY A 323 -2.40 -8.80 10.37
N ARG A 324 -3.36 -7.97 10.78
CA ARG A 324 -3.50 -7.49 12.16
C ARG A 324 -3.80 -8.60 13.13
N VAL A 325 -4.77 -9.47 12.80
CA VAL A 325 -5.11 -10.62 13.66
C VAL A 325 -3.88 -11.53 13.83
N VAL A 326 -3.13 -11.78 12.75
CA VAL A 326 -1.87 -12.56 12.83
C VAL A 326 -0.89 -11.89 13.81
N LEU A 327 -0.67 -10.58 13.71
CA LEU A 327 0.25 -9.86 14.61
C LEU A 327 -0.20 -9.87 16.06
N ASP A 328 -1.49 -9.69 16.33
CA ASP A 328 -2.07 -9.76 17.68
C ASP A 328 -1.84 -11.17 18.26
N ARG A 329 -2.10 -12.22 17.48
CA ARG A 329 -1.88 -13.62 17.90
C ARG A 329 -0.39 -13.94 18.11
N VAL A 330 0.51 -13.37 17.30
CA VAL A 330 1.98 -13.49 17.52
C VAL A 330 2.38 -12.80 18.83
N ALA A 331 1.87 -11.60 19.10
CA ALA A 331 2.16 -10.86 20.33
C ALA A 331 1.63 -11.58 21.59
N GLU A 332 0.49 -12.27 21.48
CA GLU A 332 -0.08 -13.11 22.56
C GLU A 332 0.65 -14.45 22.71
N GLY A 333 1.56 -14.82 21.80
CA GLY A 333 2.25 -16.12 21.82
C GLY A 333 1.41 -17.30 21.32
N GLY A 334 0.30 -17.04 20.65
CA GLY A 334 -0.57 -18.07 20.06
C GLY A 334 -0.16 -18.52 18.66
N ILE A 335 0.69 -17.73 17.97
CA ILE A 335 1.22 -18.04 16.64
C ILE A 335 2.73 -17.85 16.64
N ARG A 336 3.46 -18.81 16.10
CA ARG A 336 4.85 -18.67 15.66
C ARG A 336 4.87 -18.56 14.14
N LEU A 337 5.70 -17.69 13.62
CA LEU A 337 5.88 -17.58 12.17
C LEU A 337 6.91 -18.61 11.67
N PRO A 338 6.66 -19.29 10.56
CA PRO A 338 5.43 -19.22 9.74
C PRO A 338 4.26 -19.99 10.37
N TYR A 339 3.02 -19.55 10.10
CA TYR A 339 1.78 -20.27 10.42
C TYR A 339 1.26 -21.03 9.18
N TRP A 340 0.21 -21.85 9.34
CA TRP A 340 -0.18 -22.79 8.30
C TRP A 340 -1.54 -22.50 7.69
N MET A 341 -1.63 -22.56 6.35
CA MET A 341 -2.88 -22.71 5.62
C MET A 341 -3.14 -24.19 5.36
N ILE A 342 -4.28 -24.70 5.79
CA ILE A 342 -4.74 -26.08 5.55
C ILE A 342 -5.74 -26.10 4.42
N TYR A 343 -5.59 -26.98 3.44
CA TYR A 343 -6.48 -27.11 2.28
C TYR A 343 -6.45 -28.55 1.71
N ASP A 344 -7.34 -28.84 0.77
CA ASP A 344 -7.42 -30.14 0.10
C ASP A 344 -6.99 -30.08 -1.37
N ASP A 345 -6.86 -31.24 -2.02
CA ASP A 345 -6.31 -31.39 -3.38
C ASP A 345 -7.33 -31.07 -4.51
N ARG A 346 -8.44 -30.39 -4.23
CA ARG A 346 -9.47 -30.12 -5.26
C ARG A 346 -8.98 -29.26 -6.42
N GLU A 347 -7.99 -28.40 -6.20
CA GLU A 347 -7.35 -27.55 -7.20
C GLU A 347 -5.85 -27.88 -7.34
N GLY A 348 -5.41 -29.03 -6.80
CA GLY A 348 -4.02 -29.50 -6.80
C GLY A 348 -3.24 -29.07 -5.57
N PRO A 349 -1.92 -29.32 -5.55
CA PRO A 349 -1.09 -29.19 -4.35
C PRO A 349 -0.67 -27.75 -4.02
N ARG A 350 -1.05 -26.75 -4.82
CA ARG A 350 -0.76 -25.33 -4.56
C ARG A 350 -1.79 -24.74 -3.62
N PRO A 351 -1.37 -23.83 -2.71
CA PRO A 351 -2.34 -23.16 -1.84
C PRO A 351 -3.36 -22.36 -2.67
N PRO A 352 -4.63 -22.35 -2.26
CA PRO A 352 -5.72 -21.68 -2.97
C PRO A 352 -5.66 -20.16 -2.77
N VAL A 353 -4.64 -19.52 -3.36
CA VAL A 353 -4.38 -18.08 -3.36
C VAL A 353 -4.49 -17.57 -4.79
N HIS A 354 -5.40 -16.63 -5.03
CA HIS A 354 -5.63 -16.11 -6.37
C HIS A 354 -4.53 -15.14 -6.81
N SER A 355 -3.98 -14.33 -5.90
CA SER A 355 -2.98 -13.32 -6.24
C SER A 355 -1.85 -13.26 -5.22
N THR A 356 -0.62 -13.26 -5.73
CA THR A 356 0.62 -13.01 -4.98
C THR A 356 1.44 -11.96 -5.71
N SER A 357 2.12 -11.07 -4.97
CA SER A 357 2.96 -10.03 -5.58
C SER A 357 4.22 -10.58 -6.23
N VAL A 358 4.72 -11.70 -5.71
CA VAL A 358 5.83 -12.45 -6.31
C VAL A 358 5.31 -13.84 -6.66
N PRO A 359 5.54 -14.33 -7.88
CA PRO A 359 5.05 -15.64 -8.29
C PRO A 359 5.57 -16.76 -7.39
N MET A 360 4.69 -17.69 -7.08
CA MET A 360 5.09 -18.96 -6.48
C MET A 360 5.91 -19.76 -7.50
N GLY A 361 7.15 -20.10 -7.18
CA GLY A 361 8.01 -20.92 -7.99
C GLY A 361 7.51 -22.35 -8.18
N ARG A 362 8.42 -23.32 -8.36
CA ARG A 362 8.05 -24.72 -8.49
C ARG A 362 7.60 -25.28 -7.14
N THR A 363 6.54 -26.08 -7.14
CA THR A 363 6.00 -26.75 -5.93
C THR A 363 7.09 -27.51 -5.17
N GLN A 364 7.99 -28.20 -5.90
CA GLN A 364 9.06 -28.99 -5.29
C GLN A 364 10.03 -28.17 -4.45
N ASP A 365 10.31 -26.91 -4.85
CA ASP A 365 11.23 -26.04 -4.10
C ASP A 365 10.65 -25.71 -2.71
N PHE A 366 9.34 -25.55 -2.60
CA PHE A 366 8.66 -25.33 -1.31
C PHE A 366 8.60 -26.60 -0.46
N VAL A 367 8.40 -27.76 -1.09
CA VAL A 367 8.41 -29.05 -0.40
C VAL A 367 9.82 -29.34 0.15
N ASP A 368 10.86 -29.16 -0.66
CA ASP A 368 12.26 -29.39 -0.25
C ASP A 368 12.69 -28.43 0.87
N ALA A 369 12.11 -27.21 0.90
CA ALA A 369 12.33 -26.25 1.97
C ALA A 369 11.49 -26.51 3.24
N GLY A 370 10.60 -27.54 3.24
CA GLY A 370 9.72 -27.83 4.36
C GLY A 370 8.62 -26.79 4.60
N LEU A 371 8.26 -26.04 3.55
CA LEU A 371 7.25 -24.99 3.61
C LEU A 371 5.87 -25.45 3.10
N TRP A 372 5.84 -26.51 2.28
CA TRP A 372 4.61 -27.17 1.86
C TRP A 372 4.68 -28.65 2.21
N HIS A 373 3.58 -29.14 2.79
CA HIS A 373 3.43 -30.54 3.18
C HIS A 373 2.17 -31.12 2.57
N SER A 374 2.19 -32.43 2.31
CA SER A 374 1.02 -33.20 1.87
C SER A 374 0.92 -34.51 2.65
N ALA A 375 -0.29 -34.96 2.95
CA ALA A 375 -0.56 -36.22 3.64
C ALA A 375 -1.92 -36.80 3.22
N ASP A 376 -2.11 -38.11 3.39
CA ASP A 376 -3.37 -38.79 3.03
C ASP A 376 -4.46 -38.53 4.09
N THR A 377 -4.06 -38.20 5.32
CA THR A 377 -4.98 -37.88 6.42
C THR A 377 -4.65 -36.55 7.10
N ILE A 378 -5.62 -35.96 7.78
CA ILE A 378 -5.43 -34.71 8.55
C ILE A 378 -4.49 -34.97 9.75
N GLU A 379 -4.56 -36.16 10.34
CA GLU A 379 -3.69 -36.57 11.46
C GLU A 379 -2.21 -36.58 11.03
N GLU A 380 -1.91 -37.24 9.91
CA GLU A 380 -0.54 -37.26 9.36
C GLU A 380 -0.04 -35.87 8.96
N LEU A 381 -0.95 -35.02 8.42
CA LEU A 381 -0.61 -33.64 8.09
C LEU A 381 -0.27 -32.84 9.36
N ALA A 382 -1.05 -33.00 10.43
CA ALA A 382 -0.81 -32.37 11.72
C ALA A 382 0.57 -32.73 12.31
N GLU A 383 0.99 -34.00 12.19
CA GLU A 383 2.32 -34.45 12.62
C GLU A 383 3.43 -33.74 11.82
N LYS A 384 3.27 -33.60 10.49
CA LYS A 384 4.25 -32.95 9.60
C LYS A 384 4.46 -31.48 9.93
N ILE A 385 3.38 -30.77 10.34
CA ILE A 385 3.42 -29.34 10.69
C ILE A 385 3.54 -29.08 12.19
N ALA A 386 3.71 -30.12 12.98
CA ALA A 386 3.91 -30.10 14.43
C ALA A 386 2.81 -29.36 15.22
N VAL A 387 1.52 -29.59 14.84
CA VAL A 387 0.34 -29.12 15.60
C VAL A 387 -0.41 -30.33 16.22
N PRO A 388 -1.21 -30.12 17.30
CA PRO A 388 -1.97 -31.19 17.92
C PRO A 388 -3.00 -31.80 16.95
N ALA A 389 -2.82 -33.08 16.58
CA ALA A 389 -3.65 -33.76 15.57
C ALA A 389 -5.15 -33.75 15.93
N ALA A 390 -5.49 -34.03 17.19
CA ALA A 390 -6.88 -34.03 17.63
C ALA A 390 -7.58 -32.65 17.47
N ASN A 391 -6.81 -31.57 17.62
CA ASN A 391 -7.33 -30.22 17.42
C ASN A 391 -7.54 -29.94 15.93
N LEU A 392 -6.53 -30.23 15.09
CA LEU A 392 -6.63 -29.97 13.65
C LEU A 392 -7.79 -30.75 13.02
N VAL A 393 -7.97 -32.05 13.38
CA VAL A 393 -9.09 -32.87 12.93
C VAL A 393 -10.43 -32.23 13.33
N ARG A 394 -10.56 -31.79 14.57
CA ARG A 394 -11.77 -31.12 15.06
C ARG A 394 -12.02 -29.80 14.32
N THR A 395 -10.98 -29.02 14.08
CA THR A 395 -11.05 -27.74 13.36
C THR A 395 -11.55 -27.94 11.93
N VAL A 396 -10.97 -28.88 11.19
CA VAL A 396 -11.39 -29.22 9.81
C VAL A 396 -12.83 -29.72 9.79
N ALA A 397 -13.19 -30.65 10.67
CA ALA A 397 -14.55 -31.18 10.76
C ALA A 397 -15.58 -30.07 11.05
N ARG A 398 -15.26 -29.11 11.93
CA ARG A 398 -16.11 -27.97 12.24
C ARG A 398 -16.31 -27.06 11.02
N VAL A 399 -15.24 -26.73 10.29
CA VAL A 399 -15.33 -25.91 9.07
C VAL A 399 -16.11 -26.62 7.98
N ASN A 400 -15.98 -27.93 7.83
CA ASN A 400 -16.79 -28.73 6.89
C ASN A 400 -18.28 -28.69 7.25
N THR A 401 -18.62 -28.68 8.55
CA THR A 401 -20.00 -28.49 9.00
C THR A 401 -20.53 -27.11 8.58
N PHE A 402 -19.75 -26.05 8.72
CA PHE A 402 -20.11 -24.70 8.27
C PHE A 402 -20.28 -24.62 6.75
N ALA A 403 -19.38 -25.25 6.00
CA ALA A 403 -19.48 -25.30 4.54
C ALA A 403 -20.76 -26.02 4.08
N ALA A 404 -21.12 -27.12 4.71
CA ALA A 404 -22.36 -27.84 4.45
C ALA A 404 -23.61 -27.03 4.83
N ALA A 405 -23.56 -26.27 5.92
CA ALA A 405 -24.64 -25.38 6.38
C ALA A 405 -24.71 -24.04 5.60
N GLY A 406 -23.67 -23.69 4.85
CA GLY A 406 -23.55 -22.42 4.13
C GLY A 406 -23.37 -21.21 5.06
N ARG A 407 -22.95 -21.43 6.32
CA ARG A 407 -22.77 -20.37 7.32
C ARG A 407 -21.62 -20.69 8.26
N ASP A 408 -20.70 -19.73 8.42
CA ASP A 408 -19.61 -19.77 9.38
C ASP A 408 -20.03 -19.09 10.70
N GLU A 409 -20.17 -19.90 11.75
CA GLU A 409 -20.59 -19.39 13.07
C GLU A 409 -19.43 -18.85 13.90
N ASP A 410 -18.17 -19.14 13.52
CA ASP A 410 -17.00 -18.75 14.29
C ASP A 410 -16.46 -17.38 13.85
N PHE A 411 -16.28 -17.17 12.55
CA PHE A 411 -15.63 -15.97 11.99
C PHE A 411 -16.46 -15.27 10.93
N HIS A 412 -17.71 -15.73 10.69
CA HIS A 412 -18.66 -15.12 9.75
C HIS A 412 -18.14 -15.01 8.31
N ARG A 413 -17.28 -15.96 7.87
CA ARG A 413 -16.73 -15.99 6.51
C ARG A 413 -17.85 -16.10 5.49
N GLY A 414 -17.94 -15.11 4.60
CA GLY A 414 -19.00 -15.03 3.61
C GLY A 414 -20.18 -14.12 4.00
N ASP A 415 -20.19 -13.50 5.17
CA ASP A 415 -21.25 -12.58 5.57
C ASP A 415 -21.05 -11.17 4.98
N GLU A 416 -19.80 -10.72 4.85
CA GLU A 416 -19.50 -9.40 4.28
C GLU A 416 -19.42 -9.42 2.74
N PRO A 417 -19.78 -8.34 2.04
CA PRO A 417 -19.69 -8.26 0.57
C PRO A 417 -18.27 -8.52 0.05
N TYR A 418 -17.24 -8.07 0.76
CA TYR A 418 -15.84 -8.29 0.38
C TYR A 418 -15.49 -9.78 0.37
N ASP A 419 -15.98 -10.57 1.32
CA ASP A 419 -15.74 -12.02 1.40
C ASP A 419 -16.16 -12.77 0.15
N ARG A 420 -17.12 -12.24 -0.60
CA ARG A 420 -17.72 -12.85 -1.79
C ARG A 420 -17.27 -12.21 -3.11
N ALA A 421 -16.64 -11.05 -3.06
CA ALA A 421 -16.34 -10.25 -4.25
C ALA A 421 -15.39 -10.95 -5.23
N PHE A 422 -14.49 -11.81 -4.73
CA PHE A 422 -13.40 -12.40 -5.51
C PHE A 422 -13.49 -13.94 -5.59
N THR A 423 -14.69 -14.49 -5.47
CA THR A 423 -14.93 -15.95 -5.49
C THR A 423 -15.55 -16.43 -6.81
N ASP A 424 -15.67 -15.55 -7.81
CA ASP A 424 -16.37 -15.86 -9.08
C ASP A 424 -17.80 -16.40 -8.87
N GLY A 425 -18.51 -15.86 -7.86
CA GLY A 425 -19.85 -16.26 -7.48
C GLY A 425 -19.94 -17.58 -6.69
N ARG A 426 -18.80 -18.21 -6.37
CA ARG A 426 -18.76 -19.41 -5.53
C ARG A 426 -18.88 -19.02 -4.05
N SER A 427 -19.23 -20.01 -3.20
CA SER A 427 -19.17 -19.82 -1.74
C SER A 427 -17.72 -19.65 -1.28
N PRO A 428 -17.40 -18.68 -0.41
CA PRO A 428 -16.09 -18.62 0.24
C PRO A 428 -15.89 -19.75 1.28
N LEU A 429 -16.97 -20.43 1.69
CA LEU A 429 -16.92 -21.59 2.57
C LEU A 429 -16.71 -22.86 1.75
N VAL A 430 -15.45 -23.25 1.62
CA VAL A 430 -15.02 -24.42 0.86
C VAL A 430 -14.68 -25.54 1.83
N PRO A 431 -15.32 -26.73 1.75
CA PRO A 431 -14.99 -27.84 2.63
C PRO A 431 -13.62 -28.45 2.30
N ILE A 432 -12.96 -29.06 3.27
CA ILE A 432 -11.68 -29.75 3.16
C ILE A 432 -11.93 -31.25 3.31
N GLU A 433 -12.14 -31.95 2.19
CA GLU A 433 -12.64 -33.32 2.17
C GLU A 433 -11.92 -34.24 1.17
N LYS A 434 -11.20 -33.67 0.19
CA LYS A 434 -10.55 -34.42 -0.89
C LYS A 434 -9.06 -34.55 -0.64
N GLY A 435 -8.64 -35.67 -0.06
CA GLY A 435 -7.21 -35.99 0.06
C GLY A 435 -6.50 -36.15 -1.30
N PRO A 436 -5.16 -36.00 -1.35
CA PRO A 436 -4.33 -35.67 -0.19
C PRO A 436 -4.64 -34.27 0.36
N PHE A 437 -4.38 -34.12 1.67
CA PHE A 437 -4.52 -32.83 2.37
C PHE A 437 -3.17 -32.11 2.38
N HIS A 438 -3.20 -30.79 2.36
CA HIS A 438 -2.02 -29.96 2.22
C HIS A 438 -1.93 -28.90 3.31
N ALA A 439 -0.70 -28.52 3.61
CA ALA A 439 -0.37 -27.38 4.44
C ALA A 439 0.68 -26.51 3.75
N ALA A 440 0.44 -25.20 3.69
CA ALA A 440 1.39 -24.21 3.18
C ALA A 440 1.74 -23.18 4.25
N ALA A 441 3.03 -22.86 4.34
CA ALA A 441 3.57 -21.90 5.30
C ALA A 441 3.27 -20.45 4.88
N PHE A 442 2.78 -19.65 5.83
CA PHE A 442 2.51 -18.22 5.68
C PHE A 442 3.20 -17.43 6.78
N GLY A 443 3.76 -16.30 6.42
CA GLY A 443 4.28 -15.31 7.33
C GLY A 443 3.49 -14.02 7.27
N ILE A 444 4.13 -12.93 7.73
CA ILE A 444 3.60 -11.58 7.64
C ILE A 444 4.38 -10.79 6.59
N SER A 445 3.69 -9.99 5.81
CA SER A 445 4.25 -9.06 4.83
C SER A 445 3.63 -7.68 5.00
N ASP A 446 4.20 -6.67 4.38
CA ASP A 446 3.63 -5.32 4.35
C ASP A 446 3.81 -4.64 2.97
N LEU A 447 2.89 -3.72 2.67
CA LEU A 447 2.92 -2.89 1.47
C LEU A 447 3.60 -1.53 1.72
N GLY A 448 4.31 -1.39 2.84
CA GLY A 448 4.97 -0.17 3.30
C GLY A 448 4.54 0.25 4.70
N THR A 449 5.32 1.13 5.33
CA THR A 449 4.99 1.66 6.66
C THR A 449 3.84 2.67 6.60
N LYS A 450 2.99 2.71 7.64
CA LYS A 450 1.93 3.71 7.87
C LYS A 450 2.46 4.91 8.66
N GLY A 451 3.55 4.70 9.41
CA GLY A 451 4.19 5.71 10.22
C GLY A 451 4.93 6.74 9.38
N GLY A 452 4.84 8.01 9.81
CA GLY A 452 5.48 9.11 9.11
C GLY A 452 5.34 10.44 9.85
N LEU A 453 5.66 11.52 9.15
CA LEU A 453 5.61 12.89 9.64
C LEU A 453 4.17 13.31 9.97
N ARG A 454 3.98 13.98 11.10
CA ARG A 454 2.69 14.60 11.42
C ARG A 454 2.47 15.84 10.58
N THR A 455 1.26 15.97 10.06
CA THR A 455 0.86 17.11 9.23
C THR A 455 -0.47 17.69 9.69
N ASP A 456 -0.77 18.88 9.21
CA ASP A 456 -2.12 19.44 9.24
C ASP A 456 -2.91 19.12 7.95
N ALA A 457 -4.15 19.62 7.86
CA ALA A 457 -5.05 19.40 6.73
C ALA A 457 -4.56 19.95 5.38
N HIS A 458 -3.51 20.79 5.37
CA HIS A 458 -2.84 21.30 4.18
C HIS A 458 -1.53 20.57 3.86
N ALA A 459 -1.31 19.39 4.47
CA ALA A 459 -0.08 18.60 4.36
C ALA A 459 1.19 19.30 4.90
N ARG A 460 1.07 20.39 5.68
CA ARG A 460 2.22 21.10 6.28
C ARG A 460 2.72 20.29 7.45
N VAL A 461 4.02 20.04 7.50
CA VAL A 461 4.64 19.26 8.57
C VAL A 461 4.64 20.03 9.90
N LEU A 462 4.34 19.33 10.98
CA LEU A 462 4.28 19.86 12.34
C LEU A 462 5.55 19.50 13.13
N ASP A 463 5.96 20.37 14.02
CA ASP A 463 7.00 20.10 15.03
C ASP A 463 6.41 19.40 16.28
N ASN A 464 7.28 19.04 17.23
CA ASN A 464 6.88 18.40 18.50
C ASN A 464 5.97 19.27 19.40
N ALA A 465 5.84 20.56 19.11
CA ALA A 465 4.91 21.47 19.79
C ALA A 465 3.60 21.63 19.00
N GLY A 466 3.42 20.91 17.90
CA GLY A 466 2.26 21.00 17.02
C GLY A 466 2.22 22.25 16.14
N LYS A 467 3.34 22.95 16.00
CA LYS A 467 3.46 24.13 15.13
C LYS A 467 3.95 23.73 13.74
N VAL A 468 3.46 24.39 12.71
CA VAL A 468 3.92 24.19 11.34
C VAL A 468 5.39 24.54 11.20
N ILE A 469 6.17 23.64 10.59
CA ILE A 469 7.54 23.91 10.10
C ILE A 469 7.39 24.59 8.74
N PRO A 470 7.68 25.91 8.62
CA PRO A 470 7.44 26.62 7.38
C PRO A 470 8.26 26.04 6.22
N GLY A 471 7.67 25.93 5.03
CA GLY A 471 8.32 25.43 3.83
C GLY A 471 8.47 23.91 3.75
N LEU A 472 7.95 23.14 4.73
CA LEU A 472 8.02 21.69 4.73
C LEU A 472 6.63 21.05 4.67
N TYR A 473 6.45 20.12 3.72
CA TYR A 473 5.23 19.37 3.46
C TYR A 473 5.50 17.88 3.37
N ALA A 474 4.52 17.05 3.69
CA ALA A 474 4.63 15.61 3.55
C ALA A 474 3.32 14.96 3.08
N ALA A 475 3.44 13.87 2.33
CA ALA A 475 2.31 13.07 1.86
C ALA A 475 2.68 11.58 1.70
N GLY A 476 1.67 10.73 1.56
CA GLY A 476 1.82 9.28 1.41
C GLY A 476 2.48 8.64 2.63
N ASN A 477 3.25 7.56 2.42
CA ASN A 477 3.92 6.88 3.54
C ASN A 477 5.05 7.70 4.20
N SER A 478 5.38 8.88 3.67
CA SER A 478 6.22 9.87 4.37
C SER A 478 5.44 10.69 5.41
N MET A 479 4.11 10.68 5.32
CA MET A 479 3.16 11.27 6.26
C MET A 479 2.51 10.17 7.08
N ALA A 480 2.21 10.41 8.34
CA ALA A 480 1.40 9.50 9.15
C ALA A 480 0.03 9.26 8.49
N ALA A 481 -0.36 8.00 8.35
CA ALA A 481 -1.53 7.61 7.55
C ALA A 481 -2.83 8.25 8.06
N VAL A 482 -3.58 8.90 7.17
CA VAL A 482 -4.88 9.55 7.48
C VAL A 482 -5.96 8.55 7.93
N SER A 483 -5.79 7.28 7.60
CA SER A 483 -6.65 6.21 8.09
C SER A 483 -6.16 5.56 9.39
N GLY A 484 -5.13 6.11 10.03
CA GLY A 484 -4.58 5.57 11.27
C GLY A 484 -4.07 4.14 11.12
N THR A 485 -4.48 3.28 12.04
CA THR A 485 -4.07 1.88 12.05
C THR A 485 -4.86 0.99 11.09
N VAL A 486 -5.97 1.46 10.49
CA VAL A 486 -6.86 0.65 9.65
C VAL A 486 -6.65 0.89 8.15
N TYR A 487 -7.29 0.06 7.32
CA TYR A 487 -7.32 0.18 5.86
C TYR A 487 -8.78 0.14 5.39
N PRO A 488 -9.46 1.29 5.25
CA PRO A 488 -10.90 1.34 4.98
C PRO A 488 -11.34 0.73 3.65
N GLY A 489 -10.52 0.83 2.61
CA GLY A 489 -10.86 0.31 1.28
C GLY A 489 -9.67 0.34 0.33
N GLY A 490 -9.71 -0.52 -0.69
CA GLY A 490 -8.65 -0.67 -1.67
C GLY A 490 -8.29 0.65 -2.34
N GLY A 491 -7.00 1.05 -2.27
CA GLY A 491 -6.51 2.29 -2.88
C GLY A 491 -6.50 3.52 -1.96
N ASN A 492 -6.95 3.41 -0.69
CA ASN A 492 -6.87 4.51 0.27
C ASN A 492 -5.43 5.10 0.42
N PRO A 493 -4.34 4.30 0.49
CA PRO A 493 -2.99 4.85 0.63
C PRO A 493 -2.55 5.71 -0.56
N ILE A 494 -2.84 5.29 -1.79
CA ILE A 494 -2.49 6.04 -2.99
C ILE A 494 -3.38 7.27 -3.09
N GLY A 495 -4.69 7.10 -2.87
CA GLY A 495 -5.65 8.21 -2.91
C GLY A 495 -5.30 9.32 -1.93
N SER A 496 -5.04 8.98 -0.68
CA SER A 496 -4.66 9.98 0.34
C SER A 496 -3.33 10.66 -0.01
N CYS A 497 -2.35 9.89 -0.51
CA CYS A 497 -1.08 10.46 -0.96
C CYS A 497 -1.28 11.51 -2.06
N MET A 498 -2.14 11.22 -3.05
CA MET A 498 -2.43 12.15 -4.15
C MET A 498 -3.14 13.41 -3.65
N VAL A 499 -4.14 13.26 -2.77
CA VAL A 499 -4.88 14.41 -2.20
C VAL A 499 -3.94 15.32 -1.40
N PHE A 500 -3.19 14.79 -0.44
CA PHE A 500 -2.32 15.63 0.38
C PHE A 500 -1.17 16.26 -0.41
N SER A 501 -0.64 15.58 -1.43
CA SER A 501 0.34 16.18 -2.35
C SER A 501 -0.27 17.32 -3.19
N HIS A 502 -1.51 17.16 -3.64
CA HIS A 502 -2.25 18.21 -4.34
C HIS A 502 -2.49 19.42 -3.43
N LEU A 503 -2.98 19.20 -2.22
CA LEU A 503 -3.20 20.27 -1.23
C LEU A 503 -1.90 21.00 -0.86
N ALA A 504 -0.78 20.27 -0.69
CA ALA A 504 0.53 20.86 -0.49
C ALA A 504 0.94 21.80 -1.62
N ALA A 505 0.77 21.35 -2.87
CA ALA A 505 1.11 22.18 -4.05
C ALA A 505 0.26 23.44 -4.14
N LEU A 506 -1.05 23.34 -3.85
CA LEU A 506 -1.96 24.50 -3.82
C LEU A 506 -1.60 25.47 -2.68
N ASP A 507 -1.24 24.97 -1.47
CA ASP A 507 -0.81 25.83 -0.37
C ASP A 507 0.51 26.54 -0.72
N MET A 508 1.49 25.84 -1.30
CA MET A 508 2.76 26.42 -1.76
C MET A 508 2.56 27.51 -2.82
N ARG A 509 1.55 27.40 -3.70
CA ARG A 509 1.25 28.44 -4.70
C ARG A 509 0.91 29.78 -4.05
N THR A 510 0.20 29.76 -2.94
CA THR A 510 -0.30 30.99 -2.28
C THR A 510 0.74 31.68 -1.40
N ARG A 511 1.87 31.00 -1.10
CA ARG A 511 2.91 31.54 -0.22
C ARG A 511 3.99 32.28 -1.02
N VAL A 512 4.34 33.45 -0.56
CA VAL A 512 5.40 34.31 -1.15
C VAL A 512 6.70 34.15 -0.36
#